data_7ca7f67b47b9425666446fb8e861fed8
#
_entry.id   7ca7f67b47b9425666446fb8e861fed8
#
_cell.length_a   1.000
_cell.length_b   1.000
_cell.length_c   1.000
_cell.angle_alpha   90.00
_cell.angle_beta   90.00
_cell.angle_gamma   90.00
#
_symmetry.space_group_name_H-M   'P 1'
#
loop_
_entity.id
_entity.type
_entity.pdbx_description
1 polymer ?
#
loop_
_entity_poly.entity_id
_entity_poly.type
_entity_poly.pdbx_seq_one_letter_code
_entity_poly.pdbx_strand_id
1 'polypeptide(L)'
;IATVLRLLLNDLAEWREPSMVVLEDYHSIEQPEIHESLAFVLEQLPANLRMVLIARNEPPLPLARLRARGDLCELNVVDLRFTPSEVAAFAELIFPFALPPDVLAHLSQRTEGWAVGLRLALLGLPRSATPDALPELLAGPSLVAYLTELLEDQPAHIQEFLLRTSILDRLTADLCDAVTGRTGSAVLLAHLSQLQLFLMPLDGTQGWYRYHALFAEAMRQIAQARLGQELLHECYRRASAWFAHHGLLHEAIE
;
A
#
# COMPACT_ATOMS: atom_id res chain seq x y z
N ILE A 1 -17.98 7.70 31.19
CA ILE A 1 -16.94 6.93 30.47
C ILE A 1 -15.61 7.06 31.21
N ALA A 2 -15.05 8.25 31.44
CA ALA A 2 -13.73 8.45 32.06
C ALA A 2 -13.57 7.76 33.43
N THR A 3 -14.60 7.75 34.26
CA THR A 3 -14.57 7.07 35.57
C THR A 3 -14.43 5.56 35.42
N VAL A 4 -15.15 4.96 34.47
CA VAL A 4 -15.08 3.53 34.18
C VAL A 4 -13.71 3.15 33.65
N LEU A 5 -13.18 3.95 32.73
CA LEU A 5 -11.84 3.73 32.15
C LEU A 5 -10.74 3.82 33.21
N ARG A 6 -10.85 4.75 34.19
CA ARG A 6 -9.90 4.82 35.32
C ARG A 6 -9.95 3.59 36.20
N LEU A 7 -11.14 3.10 36.53
CA LEU A 7 -11.28 1.87 37.30
C LEU A 7 -10.65 0.69 36.55
N LEU A 8 -10.95 0.55 35.29
CA LEU A 8 -10.35 -0.50 34.43
C LEU A 8 -8.81 -0.40 34.42
N LEU A 9 -8.26 0.80 34.22
CA LEU A 9 -6.79 1.00 34.18
C LEU A 9 -6.16 0.69 35.55
N ASN A 10 -6.82 1.00 36.66
CA ASN A 10 -6.35 0.63 37.99
C ASN A 10 -6.32 -0.89 38.18
N ASP A 11 -7.39 -1.58 37.76
CA ASP A 11 -7.48 -3.04 37.86
C ASP A 11 -6.37 -3.69 36.96
N LEU A 12 -6.15 -3.15 35.75
CA LEU A 12 -5.10 -3.60 34.87
C LEU A 12 -3.67 -3.33 35.40
N ALA A 13 -3.48 -2.23 36.14
CA ALA A 13 -2.22 -1.90 36.80
C ALA A 13 -1.83 -2.89 37.89
N GLU A 14 -2.81 -3.55 38.51
CA GLU A 14 -2.59 -4.57 39.56
C GLU A 14 -2.16 -5.92 38.99
N TRP A 15 -2.27 -6.13 37.67
CA TRP A 15 -1.81 -7.36 37.03
C TRP A 15 -0.28 -7.46 37.12
N ARG A 16 0.20 -8.61 37.55
CA ARG A 16 1.65 -8.80 37.75
C ARG A 16 2.41 -9.17 36.48
N GLU A 17 1.70 -9.67 35.48
CA GLU A 17 2.30 -10.13 34.22
C GLU A 17 2.22 -9.06 33.15
N PRO A 18 3.29 -8.88 32.36
CA PRO A 18 3.25 -8.02 31.17
C PRO A 18 2.13 -8.48 30.22
N SER A 19 1.25 -7.58 29.86
CA SER A 19 0.10 -7.86 29.02
C SER A 19 0.11 -6.99 27.76
N MET A 20 -0.52 -7.47 26.70
CA MET A 20 -0.64 -6.76 25.44
C MET A 20 -2.09 -6.77 24.96
N VAL A 21 -2.59 -5.61 24.57
CA VAL A 21 -3.87 -5.46 23.88
C VAL A 21 -3.59 -5.11 22.45
N VAL A 22 -4.17 -5.86 21.51
CA VAL A 22 -4.06 -5.62 20.08
C VAL A 22 -5.43 -5.21 19.55
N LEU A 23 -5.51 -4.04 18.92
CA LEU A 23 -6.69 -3.55 18.22
C LEU A 23 -6.40 -3.57 16.71
N GLU A 24 -7.03 -4.52 16.02
CA GLU A 24 -6.94 -4.64 14.57
C GLU A 24 -8.04 -3.82 13.88
N ASP A 25 -7.76 -3.44 12.63
CA ASP A 25 -8.68 -2.66 11.79
C ASP A 25 -9.20 -1.37 12.46
N TYR A 26 -8.36 -0.72 13.27
CA TYR A 26 -8.73 0.49 13.99
C TYR A 26 -9.25 1.61 13.09
N HIS A 27 -8.87 1.60 11.81
CA HIS A 27 -9.33 2.53 10.78
C HIS A 27 -10.83 2.42 10.48
N SER A 28 -11.51 1.35 10.90
CA SER A 28 -12.96 1.17 10.73
C SER A 28 -13.79 1.93 11.79
N ILE A 29 -13.14 2.50 12.80
CA ILE A 29 -13.80 3.26 13.86
C ILE A 29 -13.91 4.73 13.40
N GLU A 30 -15.15 5.22 13.32
CA GLU A 30 -15.45 6.59 12.89
C GLU A 30 -15.91 7.51 14.04
N GLN A 31 -16.27 6.94 15.21
CA GLN A 31 -16.86 7.66 16.33
C GLN A 31 -15.80 8.43 17.13
N PRO A 32 -15.86 9.78 17.18
CA PRO A 32 -14.88 10.60 17.89
C PRO A 32 -14.74 10.25 19.38
N GLU A 33 -15.83 9.86 20.02
CA GLU A 33 -15.87 9.53 21.46
C GLU A 33 -15.03 8.28 21.77
N ILE A 34 -14.90 7.35 20.81
CA ILE A 34 -14.05 6.18 20.96
C ILE A 34 -12.58 6.60 20.86
N HIS A 35 -12.25 7.47 19.93
CA HIS A 35 -10.88 8.01 19.80
C HIS A 35 -10.47 8.80 21.05
N GLU A 36 -11.36 9.63 21.60
CA GLU A 36 -11.11 10.35 22.84
C GLU A 36 -10.92 9.40 24.04
N SER A 37 -11.75 8.36 24.11
CA SER A 37 -11.64 7.34 25.15
C SER A 37 -10.32 6.58 25.05
N LEU A 38 -9.89 6.20 23.86
CA LEU A 38 -8.63 5.53 23.66
C LEU A 38 -7.44 6.45 23.93
N ALA A 39 -7.51 7.70 23.51
CA ALA A 39 -6.48 8.70 23.81
C ALA A 39 -6.28 8.84 25.33
N PHE A 40 -7.37 8.88 26.11
CA PHE A 40 -7.32 8.89 27.56
C PHE A 40 -6.65 7.63 28.13
N VAL A 41 -6.97 6.45 27.59
CA VAL A 41 -6.33 5.19 28.00
C VAL A 41 -4.84 5.20 27.70
N LEU A 42 -4.43 5.64 26.52
CA LEU A 42 -3.02 5.72 26.11
C LEU A 42 -2.20 6.67 26.98
N GLU A 43 -2.79 7.79 27.43
CA GLU A 43 -2.11 8.74 28.31
C GLU A 43 -1.85 8.19 29.73
N GLN A 44 -2.62 7.21 30.15
CA GLN A 44 -2.56 6.62 31.49
C GLN A 44 -2.25 5.13 31.47
N LEU A 45 -1.67 4.64 30.38
CA LEU A 45 -1.39 3.22 30.19
C LEU A 45 -0.41 2.72 31.27
N PRO A 46 -0.77 1.66 32.05
CA PRO A 46 0.13 1.09 33.04
C PRO A 46 1.39 0.50 32.41
N ALA A 47 2.51 0.52 33.14
CA ALA A 47 3.81 0.06 32.61
C ALA A 47 3.85 -1.45 32.24
N ASN A 48 2.96 -2.24 32.83
CA ASN A 48 2.79 -3.68 32.55
C ASN A 48 1.90 -3.96 31.34
N LEU A 49 1.26 -2.92 30.75
CA LEU A 49 0.37 -3.05 29.59
C LEU A 49 0.99 -2.39 28.37
N ARG A 50 0.97 -3.10 27.26
CA ARG A 50 1.31 -2.58 25.94
C ARG A 50 0.08 -2.60 25.05
N MET A 51 -0.03 -1.59 24.18
CA MET A 51 -1.10 -1.52 23.20
C MET A 51 -0.52 -1.50 21.79
N VAL A 52 -1.07 -2.34 20.93
CA VAL A 52 -0.74 -2.39 19.51
C VAL A 52 -1.99 -1.99 18.73
N LEU A 53 -1.85 -0.99 17.88
CA LEU A 53 -2.90 -0.52 16.98
C LEU A 53 -2.50 -0.86 15.55
N ILE A 54 -3.36 -1.60 14.85
CA ILE A 54 -3.17 -1.93 13.45
C ILE A 54 -4.22 -1.17 12.65
N ALA A 55 -3.76 -0.29 11.76
CA ALA A 55 -4.62 0.56 10.94
C ALA A 55 -4.03 0.76 9.56
N ARG A 56 -4.86 1.05 8.56
CA ARG A 56 -4.44 1.35 7.19
C ARG A 56 -3.97 2.79 7.01
N ASN A 57 -4.38 3.67 7.90
CA ASN A 57 -4.06 5.09 7.91
C ASN A 57 -3.71 5.54 9.33
N GLU A 58 -3.08 6.71 9.44
CA GLU A 58 -2.74 7.28 10.74
C GLU A 58 -4.03 7.50 11.56
N PRO A 59 -4.13 6.88 12.77
CA PRO A 59 -5.32 7.01 13.60
C PRO A 59 -5.44 8.44 14.15
N PRO A 60 -6.67 8.98 14.36
CA PRO A 60 -6.90 10.31 14.91
C PRO A 60 -6.67 10.34 16.43
N LEU A 61 -5.43 10.05 16.82
CA LEU A 61 -4.94 10.00 18.20
C LEU A 61 -3.82 11.04 18.40
N PRO A 62 -3.51 11.44 19.64
CA PRO A 62 -2.49 12.44 19.93
C PRO A 62 -1.06 11.88 19.78
N LEU A 63 -0.73 11.31 18.62
CA LEU A 63 0.52 10.60 18.36
C LEU A 63 1.76 11.49 18.53
N ALA A 64 1.68 12.77 18.15
CA ALA A 64 2.78 13.70 18.31
C ALA A 64 3.24 13.82 19.79
N ARG A 65 2.31 13.74 20.73
CA ARG A 65 2.61 13.79 22.16
C ARG A 65 3.27 12.49 22.64
N LEU A 66 2.82 11.35 22.14
CA LEU A 66 3.40 10.04 22.44
C LEU A 66 4.81 9.93 21.84
N ARG A 67 5.01 10.40 20.62
CA ARG A 67 6.36 10.49 19.99
C ARG A 67 7.31 11.34 20.85
N ALA A 68 6.87 12.51 21.29
CA ALA A 68 7.70 13.41 22.09
C ALA A 68 8.14 12.82 23.45
N ARG A 69 7.35 11.89 24.01
CA ARG A 69 7.67 11.18 25.26
C ARG A 69 8.51 9.92 25.05
N GLY A 70 8.65 9.44 23.80
CA GLY A 70 9.28 8.15 23.51
C GLY A 70 8.40 6.94 23.83
N ASP A 71 7.08 7.16 24.00
CA ASP A 71 6.10 6.13 24.35
C ASP A 71 5.47 5.47 23.10
N LEU A 72 5.89 5.85 21.90
CA LEU A 72 5.37 5.35 20.62
C LEU A 72 6.45 4.68 19.80
N CYS A 73 6.19 3.44 19.37
CA CYS A 73 6.93 2.76 18.33
C CYS A 73 6.01 2.67 17.10
N GLU A 74 6.48 3.18 15.97
CA GLU A 74 5.74 3.15 14.71
C GLU A 74 6.38 2.18 13.75
N LEU A 75 5.56 1.28 13.20
CA LEU A 75 5.94 0.41 12.11
C LEU A 75 5.10 0.82 10.90
N ASN A 76 5.76 1.21 9.84
CA ASN A 76 5.11 1.62 8.60
C ASN A 76 5.33 0.57 7.49
N VAL A 77 4.76 0.80 6.32
CA VAL A 77 4.84 -0.14 5.20
C VAL A 77 6.28 -0.47 4.80
N VAL A 78 7.22 0.46 4.96
CA VAL A 78 8.63 0.23 4.60
C VAL A 78 9.29 -0.76 5.58
N ASP A 79 8.93 -0.66 6.87
CA ASP A 79 9.45 -1.55 7.93
C ASP A 79 8.89 -2.98 7.79
N LEU A 80 7.72 -3.11 7.15
CA LEU A 80 7.02 -4.39 6.95
C LEU A 80 7.36 -5.07 5.62
N ARG A 81 8.18 -4.43 4.77
CA ARG A 81 8.64 -5.05 3.53
C ARG A 81 9.63 -6.16 3.80
N PHE A 82 9.47 -7.25 3.07
CA PHE A 82 10.42 -8.33 3.09
C PHE A 82 11.75 -7.89 2.47
N THR A 83 12.83 -8.09 3.20
CA THR A 83 14.19 -7.97 2.68
C THR A 83 14.48 -9.10 1.67
N PRO A 84 15.50 -8.98 0.81
CA PRO A 84 15.87 -10.06 -0.10
C PRO A 84 16.15 -11.41 0.60
N SER A 85 16.70 -11.39 1.82
CA SER A 85 16.93 -12.59 2.63
C SER A 85 15.61 -13.20 3.13
N GLU A 86 14.64 -12.39 3.52
CA GLU A 86 13.32 -12.86 3.93
C GLU A 86 12.51 -13.38 2.74
N VAL A 87 12.67 -12.77 1.55
CA VAL A 87 12.09 -13.28 0.29
C VAL A 87 12.62 -14.68 -0.01
N ALA A 88 13.93 -14.91 0.15
CA ALA A 88 14.53 -16.22 -0.04
C ALA A 88 14.01 -17.24 0.97
N ALA A 89 14.01 -16.89 2.25
CA ALA A 89 13.49 -17.75 3.32
C ALA A 89 12.00 -18.08 3.12
N PHE A 90 11.21 -17.11 2.69
CA PHE A 90 9.77 -17.33 2.42
C PHE A 90 9.56 -18.24 1.19
N ALA A 91 10.37 -18.11 0.15
CA ALA A 91 10.34 -19.00 -1.00
C ALA A 91 10.66 -20.46 -0.61
N GLU A 92 11.65 -20.69 0.26
CA GLU A 92 12.00 -22.02 0.79
C GLU A 92 10.86 -22.67 1.59
N LEU A 93 9.99 -21.88 2.22
CA LEU A 93 8.80 -22.42 2.90
C LEU A 93 7.73 -22.93 1.92
N ILE A 94 7.68 -22.38 0.71
CA ILE A 94 6.66 -22.73 -0.30
C ILE A 94 7.16 -23.83 -1.23
N PHE A 95 8.46 -23.79 -1.59
CA PHE A 95 9.06 -24.77 -2.51
C PHE A 95 9.95 -25.75 -1.76
N PRO A 96 9.87 -27.06 -2.08
CA PRO A 96 10.73 -28.08 -1.49
C PRO A 96 12.18 -28.08 -2.02
N PHE A 97 12.53 -27.05 -2.82
CA PHE A 97 13.85 -26.86 -3.43
C PHE A 97 14.21 -25.38 -3.46
N ALA A 98 15.49 -25.08 -3.40
CA ALA A 98 15.97 -23.71 -3.47
C ALA A 98 15.73 -23.12 -4.88
N LEU A 99 15.14 -21.93 -4.94
CA LEU A 99 15.04 -21.19 -6.19
C LEU A 99 16.42 -20.63 -6.58
N PRO A 100 16.73 -20.52 -7.88
CA PRO A 100 17.94 -19.88 -8.36
C PRO A 100 18.09 -18.44 -7.83
N PRO A 101 19.33 -17.96 -7.54
CA PRO A 101 19.57 -16.63 -6.97
C PRO A 101 19.04 -15.48 -7.86
N ASP A 102 19.11 -15.63 -9.17
CA ASP A 102 18.60 -14.69 -10.16
C ASP A 102 17.06 -14.60 -10.13
N VAL A 103 16.38 -15.74 -9.96
CA VAL A 103 14.93 -15.80 -9.73
C VAL A 103 14.55 -15.08 -8.44
N LEU A 104 15.26 -15.33 -7.34
CA LEU A 104 15.01 -14.67 -6.06
C LEU A 104 15.25 -13.15 -6.13
N ALA A 105 16.31 -12.73 -6.82
CA ALA A 105 16.59 -11.31 -7.03
C ALA A 105 15.48 -10.64 -7.83
N HIS A 106 14.99 -11.29 -8.88
CA HIS A 106 13.89 -10.78 -9.70
C HIS A 106 12.56 -10.71 -8.92
N LEU A 107 12.25 -11.75 -8.15
CA LEU A 107 11.10 -11.75 -7.24
C LEU A 107 11.16 -10.58 -6.25
N SER A 108 12.30 -10.41 -5.58
CA SER A 108 12.51 -9.32 -4.62
C SER A 108 12.31 -7.95 -5.26
N GLN A 109 12.89 -7.74 -6.45
CA GLN A 109 12.77 -6.48 -7.18
C GLN A 109 11.32 -6.20 -7.62
N ARG A 110 10.63 -7.21 -8.14
CA ARG A 110 9.27 -7.05 -8.68
C ARG A 110 8.23 -6.91 -7.59
N THR A 111 8.36 -7.67 -6.50
CA THR A 111 7.44 -7.60 -5.36
C THR A 111 7.73 -6.41 -4.45
N GLU A 112 8.90 -5.78 -4.58
CA GLU A 112 9.35 -4.70 -3.69
C GLU A 112 9.18 -5.05 -2.20
N GLY A 113 9.29 -6.34 -1.86
CA GLY A 113 9.07 -6.87 -0.52
C GLY A 113 7.61 -6.92 -0.07
N TRP A 114 6.64 -6.68 -0.94
CA TRP A 114 5.22 -6.80 -0.61
C TRP A 114 4.83 -8.27 -0.37
N ALA A 115 4.52 -8.62 0.88
CA ALA A 115 4.31 -10.00 1.32
C ALA A 115 3.20 -10.74 0.56
N VAL A 116 2.04 -10.08 0.35
CA VAL A 116 0.92 -10.68 -0.40
C VAL A 116 1.28 -10.86 -1.86
N GLY A 117 1.89 -9.84 -2.49
CA GLY A 117 2.38 -9.91 -3.86
C GLY A 117 3.39 -11.04 -4.04
N LEU A 118 4.34 -11.18 -3.11
CA LEU A 118 5.30 -12.27 -3.10
C LEU A 118 4.62 -13.64 -3.01
N ARG A 119 3.67 -13.80 -2.09
CA ARG A 119 2.92 -15.05 -1.94
C ARG A 119 2.17 -15.43 -3.22
N LEU A 120 1.44 -14.48 -3.81
CA LEU A 120 0.66 -14.73 -5.03
C LEU A 120 1.56 -15.02 -6.23
N ALA A 121 2.69 -14.32 -6.34
CA ALA A 121 3.70 -14.58 -7.34
C ALA A 121 4.26 -16.01 -7.21
N LEU A 122 4.67 -16.41 -6.01
CA LEU A 122 5.21 -17.76 -5.76
C LEU A 122 4.19 -18.88 -6.00
N LEU A 123 2.91 -18.66 -5.66
CA LEU A 123 1.83 -19.62 -5.95
C LEU A 123 1.55 -19.77 -7.44
N GLY A 124 1.81 -18.74 -8.23
CA GLY A 124 1.67 -18.77 -9.69
C GLY A 124 2.86 -19.38 -10.43
N LEU A 125 4.00 -19.58 -9.77
CA LEU A 125 5.20 -20.12 -10.40
C LEU A 125 5.07 -21.63 -10.66
N PRO A 126 5.26 -22.08 -11.91
CA PRO A 126 5.41 -23.51 -12.17
C PRO A 126 6.72 -24.02 -11.55
N ARG A 127 6.76 -25.30 -11.21
CA ARG A 127 7.97 -25.92 -10.63
C ARG A 127 9.21 -25.89 -11.55
N SER A 128 9.01 -25.56 -12.81
CA SER A 128 10.06 -25.39 -13.84
C SER A 128 10.29 -23.94 -14.22
N ALA A 129 9.93 -22.98 -13.36
CA ALA A 129 10.07 -21.56 -13.67
C ALA A 129 11.53 -21.18 -13.96
N THR A 130 11.72 -20.46 -15.06
CA THR A 130 12.99 -19.86 -15.44
C THR A 130 12.93 -18.35 -15.26
N PRO A 131 14.06 -17.66 -15.05
CA PRO A 131 14.08 -16.20 -14.91
C PRO A 131 13.39 -15.45 -16.04
N ASP A 132 13.52 -15.93 -17.28
CA ASP A 132 12.95 -15.30 -18.48
C ASP A 132 11.42 -15.37 -18.51
N ALA A 133 10.82 -16.37 -17.88
CA ALA A 133 9.37 -16.54 -17.82
C ALA A 133 8.72 -15.80 -16.63
N LEU A 134 9.51 -15.30 -15.68
CA LEU A 134 9.02 -14.68 -14.46
C LEU A 134 8.19 -13.40 -14.68
N PRO A 135 8.53 -12.48 -15.59
CA PRO A 135 7.74 -11.26 -15.79
C PRO A 135 6.27 -11.55 -16.09
N GLU A 136 6.02 -12.54 -16.94
CA GLU A 136 4.67 -12.94 -17.33
C GLU A 136 3.93 -13.70 -16.22
N LEU A 137 4.68 -14.44 -15.39
CA LEU A 137 4.12 -15.26 -14.31
C LEU A 137 3.81 -14.46 -13.05
N LEU A 138 4.55 -13.38 -12.78
CA LEU A 138 4.37 -12.54 -11.58
C LEU A 138 3.09 -11.71 -11.62
N ALA A 139 2.62 -11.32 -12.81
CA ALA A 139 1.31 -10.72 -13.01
C ALA A 139 0.23 -11.78 -13.33
N GLY A 140 0.39 -12.96 -12.76
CA GLY A 140 -0.49 -14.11 -13.00
C GLY A 140 -1.94 -13.88 -12.58
N PRO A 141 -2.86 -14.76 -13.04
CA PRO A 141 -4.31 -14.61 -12.83
C PRO A 141 -4.70 -14.42 -11.36
N SER A 142 -3.98 -15.03 -10.43
CA SER A 142 -4.27 -14.93 -8.99
C SER A 142 -4.01 -13.52 -8.43
N LEU A 143 -2.94 -12.85 -8.88
CA LEU A 143 -2.66 -11.47 -8.47
C LEU A 143 -3.68 -10.51 -9.08
N VAL A 144 -3.99 -10.67 -10.36
CA VAL A 144 -4.99 -9.85 -11.05
C VAL A 144 -6.37 -10.03 -10.41
N ALA A 145 -6.78 -11.24 -10.07
CA ALA A 145 -8.03 -11.53 -9.39
C ALA A 145 -8.09 -10.84 -8.01
N TYR A 146 -7.06 -11.00 -7.19
CA TYR A 146 -6.97 -10.35 -5.89
C TYR A 146 -7.05 -8.82 -5.98
N LEU A 147 -6.29 -8.22 -6.91
CA LEU A 147 -6.32 -6.77 -7.10
C LEU A 147 -7.62 -6.28 -7.72
N THR A 148 -8.31 -7.12 -8.48
CA THR A 148 -9.65 -6.83 -8.99
C THR A 148 -10.67 -6.71 -7.85
N GLU A 149 -10.65 -7.65 -6.90
CA GLU A 149 -11.50 -7.60 -5.70
C GLU A 149 -11.21 -6.33 -4.89
N LEU A 150 -9.95 -6.03 -4.61
CA LEU A 150 -9.57 -4.80 -3.92
C LEU A 150 -10.01 -3.52 -4.65
N LEU A 151 -9.97 -3.53 -5.98
CA LEU A 151 -10.43 -2.41 -6.78
C LEU A 151 -11.96 -2.25 -6.71
N GLU A 152 -12.69 -3.34 -6.72
CA GLU A 152 -14.16 -3.36 -6.65
C GLU A 152 -14.70 -2.84 -5.31
N ASP A 153 -13.94 -3.01 -4.25
CA ASP A 153 -14.24 -2.42 -2.93
C ASP A 153 -14.08 -0.89 -2.88
N GLN A 154 -13.42 -0.30 -3.89
CA GLN A 154 -13.22 1.15 -3.92
C GLN A 154 -14.42 1.87 -4.54
N PRO A 155 -14.70 3.13 -4.16
CA PRO A 155 -15.67 3.98 -4.84
C PRO A 155 -15.40 4.11 -6.34
N ALA A 156 -16.44 4.18 -7.17
CA ALA A 156 -16.33 4.16 -8.62
C ALA A 156 -15.38 5.23 -9.20
N HIS A 157 -15.31 6.41 -8.59
CA HIS A 157 -14.40 7.48 -9.02
C HIS A 157 -12.93 7.16 -8.76
N ILE A 158 -12.62 6.41 -7.69
CA ILE A 158 -11.27 5.91 -7.38
C ILE A 158 -10.90 4.79 -8.36
N GLN A 159 -11.82 3.84 -8.61
CA GLN A 159 -11.62 2.77 -9.60
C GLN A 159 -11.25 3.36 -10.97
N GLU A 160 -12.04 4.32 -11.46
CA GLU A 160 -11.81 4.98 -12.74
C GLU A 160 -10.46 5.71 -12.77
N PHE A 161 -10.13 6.43 -11.69
CA PHE A 161 -8.85 7.12 -11.55
C PHE A 161 -7.67 6.14 -11.65
N LEU A 162 -7.68 5.06 -10.87
CA LEU A 162 -6.62 4.06 -10.85
C LEU A 162 -6.44 3.40 -12.22
N LEU A 163 -7.53 3.03 -12.89
CA LEU A 163 -7.47 2.39 -14.19
C LEU A 163 -6.93 3.34 -15.27
N ARG A 164 -7.37 4.60 -15.32
CA ARG A 164 -6.91 5.56 -16.33
C ARG A 164 -5.47 5.99 -16.14
N THR A 165 -5.01 6.10 -14.89
CA THR A 165 -3.65 6.53 -14.58
C THR A 165 -2.64 5.38 -14.50
N SER A 166 -3.08 4.12 -14.59
CA SER A 166 -2.22 2.94 -14.57
C SER A 166 -1.19 2.88 -15.72
N ILE A 167 -1.45 3.62 -16.79
CA ILE A 167 -0.55 3.73 -17.95
C ILE A 167 0.73 4.53 -17.63
N LEU A 168 0.69 5.33 -16.55
CA LEU A 168 1.78 6.24 -16.19
C LEU A 168 2.80 5.52 -15.30
N ASP A 169 4.08 5.68 -15.60
CA ASP A 169 5.17 5.17 -14.76
C ASP A 169 5.41 6.06 -13.53
N ARG A 170 5.12 7.35 -13.67
CA ARG A 170 5.16 8.34 -12.59
C ARG A 170 3.99 9.31 -12.71
N LEU A 171 3.51 9.77 -11.57
CA LEU A 171 2.28 10.54 -11.46
C LEU A 171 2.55 11.87 -10.76
N THR A 172 1.92 12.93 -11.28
CA THR A 172 1.69 14.20 -10.56
C THR A 172 0.21 14.53 -10.64
N ALA A 173 -0.25 15.44 -9.79
CA ALA A 173 -1.65 15.87 -9.81
C ALA A 173 -2.07 16.39 -11.18
N ASP A 174 -1.25 17.29 -11.77
CA ASP A 174 -1.55 17.92 -13.06
C ASP A 174 -1.53 16.93 -14.23
N LEU A 175 -0.59 15.96 -14.22
CA LEU A 175 -0.54 14.88 -15.21
C LEU A 175 -1.78 13.98 -15.09
N CYS A 176 -2.16 13.60 -13.87
CA CYS A 176 -3.36 12.79 -13.66
C CYS A 176 -4.63 13.54 -14.06
N ASP A 177 -4.72 14.85 -13.78
CA ASP A 177 -5.84 15.68 -14.24
C ASP A 177 -5.91 15.71 -15.78
N ALA A 178 -4.77 15.88 -16.45
CA ALA A 178 -4.71 15.83 -17.92
C ALA A 178 -5.17 14.48 -18.46
N VAL A 179 -4.66 13.36 -17.93
CA VAL A 179 -4.97 12.01 -18.41
C VAL A 179 -6.43 11.63 -18.15
N THR A 180 -6.95 11.93 -16.98
CA THR A 180 -8.34 11.61 -16.63
C THR A 180 -9.35 12.55 -17.28
N GLY A 181 -8.91 13.76 -17.68
CA GLY A 181 -9.79 14.85 -18.15
C GLY A 181 -10.65 15.42 -17.03
N ARG A 182 -10.22 15.30 -15.78
CA ARG A 182 -10.91 15.80 -14.58
C ARG A 182 -9.96 16.64 -13.76
N THR A 183 -10.46 17.32 -12.76
CA THR A 183 -9.68 18.09 -11.78
C THR A 183 -9.78 17.43 -10.41
N GLY A 184 -8.81 17.71 -9.54
CA GLY A 184 -8.85 17.23 -8.16
C GLY A 184 -7.97 15.99 -7.88
N SER A 185 -7.12 15.60 -8.83
CA SER A 185 -6.20 14.47 -8.64
C SER A 185 -5.23 14.69 -7.46
N ALA A 186 -4.94 15.93 -7.08
CA ALA A 186 -4.12 16.22 -5.90
C ALA A 186 -4.72 15.63 -4.62
N VAL A 187 -6.03 15.79 -4.44
CA VAL A 187 -6.75 15.25 -3.27
C VAL A 187 -6.77 13.72 -3.32
N LEU A 188 -7.01 13.13 -4.51
CA LEU A 188 -7.01 11.69 -4.68
C LEU A 188 -5.63 11.07 -4.44
N LEU A 189 -4.56 11.66 -4.97
CA LEU A 189 -3.20 11.18 -4.75
C LEU A 189 -2.80 11.29 -3.27
N ALA A 190 -3.13 12.39 -2.60
CA ALA A 190 -2.90 12.54 -1.17
C ALA A 190 -3.67 11.49 -0.36
N HIS A 191 -4.93 11.25 -0.67
CA HIS A 191 -5.76 10.23 -0.04
C HIS A 191 -5.20 8.81 -0.26
N LEU A 192 -4.88 8.44 -1.50
CA LEU A 192 -4.29 7.14 -1.83
C LEU A 192 -2.93 6.94 -1.18
N SER A 193 -2.12 8.00 -1.08
CA SER A 193 -0.82 7.95 -0.40
C SER A 193 -0.99 7.75 1.11
N GLN A 194 -1.97 8.40 1.74
CA GLN A 194 -2.28 8.21 3.16
C GLN A 194 -2.81 6.79 3.46
N LEU A 195 -3.62 6.24 2.57
CA LEU A 195 -4.09 4.86 2.66
C LEU A 195 -2.99 3.83 2.37
N GLN A 196 -1.80 4.28 1.94
CA GLN A 196 -0.69 3.43 1.51
C GLN A 196 -1.11 2.35 0.49
N LEU A 197 -2.16 2.64 -0.29
CA LEU A 197 -2.69 1.77 -1.34
C LEU A 197 -1.81 1.85 -2.58
N PHE A 198 -0.71 1.09 -2.56
CA PHE A 198 0.15 0.84 -3.72
C PHE A 198 0.75 2.09 -4.39
N LEU A 199 0.56 3.29 -3.80
CA LEU A 199 1.10 4.56 -4.27
C LEU A 199 2.28 4.97 -3.39
N MET A 200 3.42 5.22 -4.01
CA MET A 200 4.65 5.58 -3.31
C MET A 200 5.12 6.97 -3.77
N PRO A 201 5.47 7.87 -2.85
CA PRO A 201 6.14 9.11 -3.21
C PRO A 201 7.53 8.80 -3.78
N LEU A 202 7.96 9.58 -4.76
CA LEU A 202 9.32 9.50 -5.28
C LEU A 202 10.22 10.44 -4.47
N ASP A 203 11.28 9.88 -3.88
CA ASP A 203 12.23 10.61 -3.06
C ASP A 203 12.90 11.77 -3.85
N GLY A 204 12.99 12.93 -3.22
CA GLY A 204 13.67 14.11 -3.78
C GLY A 204 12.85 14.94 -4.78
N THR A 205 11.65 14.52 -5.14
CA THR A 205 10.77 15.25 -6.07
C THR A 205 9.41 15.51 -5.45
N GLN A 206 9.19 16.74 -4.93
CA GLN A 206 7.90 17.09 -4.34
C GLN A 206 6.77 16.92 -5.36
N GLY A 207 5.73 16.15 -4.96
CA GLY A 207 4.51 15.98 -5.75
C GLY A 207 4.56 14.89 -6.82
N TRP A 208 5.67 14.13 -6.92
CA TRP A 208 5.76 12.96 -7.78
C TRP A 208 5.51 11.68 -7.01
N TYR A 209 4.75 10.78 -7.64
CA TYR A 209 4.41 9.46 -7.12
C TYR A 209 4.65 8.40 -8.18
N ARG A 210 4.72 7.15 -7.76
CA ARG A 210 4.62 5.98 -8.65
C ARG A 210 3.74 4.91 -8.00
N TYR A 211 3.16 4.09 -8.82
CA TYR A 211 2.55 2.86 -8.34
C TYR A 211 3.61 1.81 -8.00
N HIS A 212 3.29 0.92 -7.06
CA HIS A 212 4.03 -0.31 -6.88
C HIS A 212 4.03 -1.12 -8.18
N ALA A 213 5.17 -1.71 -8.57
CA ALA A 213 5.34 -2.32 -9.88
C ALA A 213 4.27 -3.37 -10.24
N LEU A 214 4.03 -4.33 -9.34
CA LEU A 214 3.00 -5.36 -9.55
C LEU A 214 1.58 -4.80 -9.59
N PHE A 215 1.30 -3.76 -8.81
CA PHE A 215 0.01 -3.10 -8.85
C PHE A 215 -0.22 -2.38 -10.19
N ALA A 216 0.75 -1.61 -10.67
CA ALA A 216 0.67 -0.93 -11.95
C ALA A 216 0.41 -1.90 -13.09
N GLU A 217 1.14 -3.01 -13.11
CA GLU A 217 1.01 -4.04 -14.14
C GLU A 217 -0.38 -4.70 -14.14
N ALA A 218 -0.87 -5.10 -12.97
CA ALA A 218 -2.21 -5.65 -12.85
C ALA A 218 -3.30 -4.62 -13.21
N MET A 219 -3.17 -3.36 -12.79
CA MET A 219 -4.10 -2.30 -13.15
C MET A 219 -4.12 -2.04 -14.66
N ARG A 220 -2.96 -2.10 -15.35
CA ARG A 220 -2.91 -2.02 -16.82
C ARG A 220 -3.68 -3.15 -17.49
N GLN A 221 -3.54 -4.39 -16.99
CA GLN A 221 -4.30 -5.53 -17.53
C GLN A 221 -5.82 -5.35 -17.30
N ILE A 222 -6.23 -4.94 -16.10
CA ILE A 222 -7.64 -4.68 -15.77
C ILE A 222 -8.17 -3.51 -16.62
N ALA A 223 -7.38 -2.45 -16.81
CA ALA A 223 -7.73 -1.30 -17.62
C ALA A 223 -7.97 -1.70 -19.09
N GLN A 224 -7.10 -2.53 -19.67
CA GLN A 224 -7.28 -3.06 -21.02
C GLN A 224 -8.60 -3.83 -21.18
N ALA A 225 -8.98 -4.60 -20.17
CA ALA A 225 -10.21 -5.38 -20.18
C ALA A 225 -11.47 -4.51 -19.96
N ARG A 226 -11.41 -3.48 -19.09
CA ARG A 226 -12.58 -2.71 -18.65
C ARG A 226 -12.81 -1.40 -19.39
N LEU A 227 -11.75 -0.68 -19.78
CA LEU A 227 -11.87 0.65 -20.39
C LEU A 227 -12.01 0.62 -21.91
N GLY A 228 -11.54 -0.46 -22.56
CA GLY A 228 -11.49 -0.55 -24.00
C GLY A 228 -10.31 0.25 -24.62
N GLN A 229 -9.97 -0.11 -25.86
CA GLN A 229 -8.79 0.45 -26.55
C GLN A 229 -8.91 1.95 -26.84
N GLU A 230 -10.08 2.44 -27.22
CA GLU A 230 -10.30 3.85 -27.57
C GLU A 230 -10.00 4.78 -26.40
N LEU A 231 -10.53 4.44 -25.20
CA LEU A 231 -10.31 5.25 -24.00
C LEU A 231 -8.86 5.19 -23.53
N LEU A 232 -8.21 4.03 -23.64
CA LEU A 232 -6.79 3.90 -23.32
C LEU A 232 -5.93 4.73 -24.27
N HIS A 233 -6.18 4.67 -25.58
CA HIS A 233 -5.47 5.52 -26.56
C HIS A 233 -5.67 7.00 -26.25
N GLU A 234 -6.85 7.41 -25.82
CA GLU A 234 -7.10 8.79 -25.40
C GLU A 234 -6.26 9.16 -24.17
N CYS A 235 -6.15 8.26 -23.17
CA CYS A 235 -5.30 8.47 -22.01
C CYS A 235 -3.82 8.63 -22.39
N TYR A 236 -3.29 7.74 -23.24
CA TYR A 236 -1.92 7.85 -23.76
C TYR A 236 -1.69 9.14 -24.54
N ARG A 237 -2.61 9.52 -25.42
CA ARG A 237 -2.52 10.76 -26.17
C ARG A 237 -2.46 12.00 -25.27
N ARG A 238 -3.27 12.02 -24.21
CA ARG A 238 -3.28 13.12 -23.24
C ARG A 238 -2.00 13.15 -22.40
N ALA A 239 -1.48 11.99 -22.00
CA ALA A 239 -0.21 11.88 -21.29
C ALA A 239 0.95 12.41 -22.16
N SER A 240 1.06 11.94 -23.39
CA SER A 240 2.07 12.40 -24.36
C SER A 240 2.01 13.92 -24.59
N ALA A 241 0.80 14.47 -24.78
CA ALA A 241 0.60 15.91 -24.95
C ALA A 241 1.05 16.71 -23.71
N TRP A 242 0.75 16.20 -22.52
CA TRP A 242 1.17 16.83 -21.26
C TRP A 242 2.69 16.81 -21.11
N PHE A 243 3.35 15.67 -21.34
CA PHE A 243 4.81 15.52 -21.29
C PHE A 243 5.52 16.45 -22.30
N ALA A 244 5.04 16.50 -23.55
CA ALA A 244 5.57 17.38 -24.57
C ALA A 244 5.47 18.85 -24.18
N HIS A 245 4.32 19.27 -23.60
CA HIS A 245 4.11 20.65 -23.13
C HIS A 245 5.04 21.04 -21.98
N HIS A 246 5.46 20.06 -21.15
CA HIS A 246 6.35 20.29 -20.01
C HIS A 246 7.84 20.04 -20.35
N GLY A 247 8.18 19.87 -21.65
CA GLY A 247 9.57 19.70 -22.09
C GLY A 247 10.16 18.31 -21.79
N LEU A 248 9.34 17.35 -21.39
CA LEU A 248 9.71 15.97 -21.09
C LEU A 248 9.51 15.13 -22.37
N LEU A 249 10.31 15.41 -23.39
CA LEU A 249 10.12 14.85 -24.74
C LEU A 249 10.41 13.35 -24.81
N HIS A 250 11.25 12.82 -23.95
CA HIS A 250 11.54 11.38 -23.90
C HIS A 250 10.31 10.59 -23.47
N GLU A 251 9.69 11.02 -22.40
CA GLU A 251 8.47 10.43 -21.84
C GLU A 251 7.23 10.65 -22.72
N ALA A 252 7.28 11.63 -23.61
CA ALA A 252 6.17 11.89 -24.55
C ALA A 252 6.12 10.89 -25.72
N ILE A 253 7.20 10.14 -25.96
CA ILE A 253 7.36 9.23 -27.09
C ILE A 253 7.21 7.76 -26.67
N GLU A 254 7.52 7.46 -25.42
CA GLU A 254 7.31 6.13 -24.81
C GLU A 254 5.82 5.86 -24.57
#